data_e8f6c0420abef4eec3cb58381e3838a7
#
_entry.id   e8f6c0420abef4eec3cb58381e3838a7
#
_cell.length_a   1.000
_cell.length_b   1.000
_cell.length_c   1.000
_cell.angle_alpha   90.00
_cell.angle_beta   90.00
_cell.angle_gamma   90.00
#
_symmetry.space_group_name_H-M   'P 1'
#
loop_
_entity.id
_entity.type
_entity.pdbx_description
1 polymer ?
#
loop_
_entity_poly.entity_id
_entity_poly.type
_entity_poly.pdbx_seq_one_letter_code
_entity_poly.pdbx_strand_id
1 'polypeptide(L)'
;MTSWRLLLTRPAEESAALAAELAAAGIYSSSLPLLAISPLTMTDAQRALIAGLDRYCAVIVVSKPAARLGLELVSQYWPHAPRQKWFSVGAATAQILADYGLDVSYPQRGDDSEALLAMPEFKSAVGGDQPSVLILRGEGGRELLADRLRSIGAQVDYLEVYRRVLPSYPPATLSRRVEVERLNALVVSSGQGFEHLRQMAGDSWPMLGCLPLFVPSPRVAELARSAGAQHVVDCRGASATALLAALREHPAPAF
;
A
#
# COMPACT_ATOMS: atom_id res chain seq x y z
N MET A 1 -10.55 -28.67 18.84
CA MET A 1 -10.21 -28.26 17.45
C MET A 1 -9.17 -27.18 17.55
N THR A 2 -8.02 -27.35 16.90
CA THR A 2 -6.98 -26.31 16.81
C THR A 2 -7.53 -25.13 16.02
N SER A 3 -7.47 -23.94 16.60
CA SER A 3 -7.91 -22.70 15.95
C SER A 3 -6.73 -21.98 15.32
N TRP A 4 -6.98 -21.18 14.28
CA TRP A 4 -5.98 -20.32 13.69
C TRP A 4 -5.52 -19.24 14.66
N ARG A 5 -4.20 -19.00 14.69
CA ARG A 5 -3.54 -17.95 15.45
C ARG A 5 -2.55 -17.26 14.51
N LEU A 6 -2.95 -16.13 13.98
CA LEU A 6 -2.30 -15.51 12.84
C LEU A 6 -1.33 -14.38 13.25
N LEU A 7 -0.18 -14.29 12.58
CA LEU A 7 0.63 -13.08 12.58
C LEU A 7 0.26 -12.20 11.38
N LEU A 8 -0.22 -10.99 11.64
CA LEU A 8 -0.52 -9.98 10.64
C LEU A 8 0.68 -9.04 10.47
N THR A 9 1.11 -8.81 9.24
CA THR A 9 2.34 -8.05 8.95
C THR A 9 2.09 -6.74 8.18
N ARG A 10 0.83 -6.39 7.94
CA ARG A 10 0.42 -5.14 7.26
C ARG A 10 0.81 -3.91 8.07
N PRO A 11 0.78 -2.70 7.47
CA PRO A 11 0.81 -1.46 8.21
C PRO A 11 -0.20 -1.45 9.36
N ALA A 12 0.12 -0.75 10.46
CA ALA A 12 -0.63 -0.85 11.72
C ALA A 12 -2.14 -0.59 11.56
N GLU A 13 -2.54 0.45 10.83
CA GLU A 13 -3.96 0.77 10.60
C GLU A 13 -4.70 -0.36 9.85
N GLU A 14 -4.07 -0.93 8.83
CA GLU A 14 -4.64 -2.02 8.04
C GLU A 14 -4.70 -3.33 8.84
N SER A 15 -3.70 -3.57 9.68
CA SER A 15 -3.67 -4.73 10.59
C SER A 15 -4.79 -4.63 11.63
N ALA A 16 -5.05 -3.46 12.19
CA ALA A 16 -6.12 -3.25 13.17
C ALA A 16 -7.51 -3.54 12.58
N ALA A 17 -7.78 -3.05 11.35
CA ALA A 17 -9.03 -3.32 10.65
C ALA A 17 -9.22 -4.82 10.39
N LEU A 18 -8.18 -5.49 9.87
CA LEU A 18 -8.21 -6.93 9.61
C LEU A 18 -8.36 -7.74 10.90
N ALA A 19 -7.68 -7.35 11.98
CA ALA A 19 -7.78 -8.03 13.27
C ALA A 19 -9.21 -7.98 13.84
N ALA A 20 -9.92 -6.87 13.66
CA ALA A 20 -11.31 -6.74 14.08
C ALA A 20 -12.23 -7.70 13.31
N GLU A 21 -12.05 -7.86 12.00
CA GLU A 21 -12.82 -8.81 11.18
C GLU A 21 -12.51 -10.26 11.54
N LEU A 22 -11.24 -10.59 11.80
CA LEU A 22 -10.82 -11.92 12.25
C LEU A 22 -11.39 -12.24 13.63
N ALA A 23 -11.35 -11.30 14.57
CA ALA A 23 -11.92 -11.47 15.90
C ALA A 23 -13.44 -11.71 15.85
N ALA A 24 -14.17 -11.01 14.99
CA ALA A 24 -15.58 -11.24 14.75
C ALA A 24 -15.87 -12.67 14.21
N ALA A 25 -14.89 -13.28 13.52
CA ALA A 25 -14.95 -14.68 13.07
C ALA A 25 -14.38 -15.69 14.10
N GLY A 26 -14.02 -15.24 15.31
CA GLY A 26 -13.46 -16.10 16.37
C GLY A 26 -12.00 -16.51 16.13
N ILE A 27 -11.25 -15.81 15.29
CA ILE A 27 -9.87 -16.10 14.93
C ILE A 27 -8.94 -15.14 15.68
N TYR A 28 -7.97 -15.70 16.42
CA TYR A 28 -6.95 -14.91 17.09
C TYR A 28 -5.92 -14.36 16.09
N SER A 29 -5.55 -13.12 16.25
CA SER A 29 -4.45 -12.53 15.49
C SER A 29 -3.60 -11.60 16.34
N SER A 30 -2.30 -11.58 16.04
CA SER A 30 -1.32 -10.66 16.60
C SER A 30 -0.75 -9.82 15.46
N SER A 31 -0.48 -8.55 15.71
CA SER A 31 0.04 -7.64 14.70
C SER A 31 1.51 -7.32 14.94
N LEU A 32 2.32 -7.51 13.91
CA LEU A 32 3.72 -7.07 13.85
C LEU A 32 3.93 -6.41 12.48
N PRO A 33 3.67 -5.11 12.35
CA PRO A 33 3.82 -4.42 11.07
C PRO A 33 5.24 -4.53 10.52
N LEU A 34 5.38 -5.06 9.31
CA LEU A 34 6.67 -5.18 8.61
C LEU A 34 6.81 -4.15 7.49
N LEU A 35 5.90 -3.18 7.46
CA LEU A 35 5.92 -2.08 6.53
C LEU A 35 5.42 -0.83 7.25
N ALA A 36 6.27 0.20 7.25
CA ALA A 36 5.95 1.52 7.77
C ALA A 36 6.14 2.57 6.67
N ILE A 37 5.37 3.64 6.78
CA ILE A 37 5.52 4.84 5.96
C ILE A 37 6.51 5.76 6.65
N SER A 38 7.60 6.08 5.96
CA SER A 38 8.61 7.05 6.41
C SER A 38 8.55 8.27 5.51
N PRO A 39 8.17 9.45 6.02
CA PRO A 39 8.20 10.68 5.23
C PRO A 39 9.62 10.97 4.68
N LEU A 40 9.67 11.51 3.48
CA LEU A 40 10.93 11.95 2.88
C LEU A 40 11.20 13.42 3.21
N THR A 41 12.47 13.73 3.45
CA THR A 41 12.90 15.12 3.54
C THR A 41 12.85 15.74 2.15
N MET A 42 12.12 16.83 2.00
CA MET A 42 11.97 17.52 0.72
C MET A 42 13.23 18.30 0.35
N THR A 43 13.70 18.11 -0.86
CA THR A 43 14.71 18.97 -1.50
C THR A 43 14.10 20.29 -1.93
N ASP A 44 14.93 21.30 -2.22
CA ASP A 44 14.43 22.59 -2.73
C ASP A 44 13.72 22.45 -4.08
N ALA A 45 14.20 21.54 -4.94
CA ALA A 45 13.52 21.23 -6.20
C ALA A 45 12.11 20.65 -5.97
N GLN A 46 11.94 19.75 -5.00
CA GLN A 46 10.63 19.20 -4.67
C GLN A 46 9.69 20.23 -4.02
N ARG A 47 10.24 21.13 -3.17
CA ARG A 47 9.46 22.27 -2.64
C ARG A 47 8.97 23.18 -3.75
N ALA A 48 9.81 23.43 -4.78
CA ALA A 48 9.42 24.22 -5.94
C ALA A 48 8.27 23.60 -6.75
N LEU A 49 8.12 22.27 -6.77
CA LEU A 49 6.97 21.60 -7.40
C LEU A 49 5.66 21.97 -6.69
N ILE A 50 5.64 21.95 -5.35
CA ILE A 50 4.47 22.33 -4.56
C ILE A 50 4.21 23.84 -4.64
N ALA A 51 5.23 24.67 -4.55
CA ALA A 51 5.06 26.13 -4.67
C ALA A 51 4.50 26.54 -6.04
N GLY A 52 4.83 25.79 -7.09
CA GLY A 52 4.38 26.04 -8.47
C GLY A 52 3.24 25.11 -8.92
N LEU A 53 2.32 24.71 -8.05
CA LEU A 53 1.20 23.84 -8.40
C LEU A 53 0.31 24.41 -9.52
N ASP A 54 0.23 25.72 -9.63
CA ASP A 54 -0.59 26.43 -10.63
C ASP A 54 -0.15 26.19 -12.09
N ARG A 55 1.05 25.68 -12.32
CA ARG A 55 1.55 25.30 -13.64
C ARG A 55 1.04 23.95 -14.14
N TYR A 56 0.47 23.12 -13.25
CA TYR A 56 -0.04 21.80 -13.63
C TYR A 56 -1.51 21.86 -13.99
N CYS A 57 -1.88 21.23 -15.09
CA CYS A 57 -3.29 21.06 -15.49
C CYS A 57 -3.99 19.98 -14.66
N ALA A 58 -3.22 19.02 -14.12
CA ALA A 58 -3.73 17.96 -13.24
C ALA A 58 -2.70 17.58 -12.19
N VAL A 59 -3.20 17.26 -10.98
CA VAL A 59 -2.41 16.70 -9.88
C VAL A 59 -3.00 15.34 -9.54
N ILE A 60 -2.18 14.29 -9.59
CA ILE A 60 -2.61 12.91 -9.32
C ILE A 60 -2.02 12.46 -8.00
N VAL A 61 -2.86 11.90 -7.12
CA VAL A 61 -2.43 11.38 -5.81
C VAL A 61 -2.78 9.90 -5.74
N VAL A 62 -1.76 9.04 -5.66
CA VAL A 62 -1.93 7.60 -5.87
C VAL A 62 -2.15 6.78 -4.59
N SER A 63 -2.13 7.40 -3.41
CA SER A 63 -2.29 6.67 -2.14
C SER A 63 -2.68 7.58 -0.98
N LYS A 64 -3.28 6.99 0.07
CA LYS A 64 -3.61 7.73 1.30
C LYS A 64 -2.39 8.39 1.97
N PRO A 65 -1.23 7.72 2.13
CA PRO A 65 -0.04 8.39 2.65
C PRO A 65 0.43 9.57 1.78
N ALA A 66 0.38 9.43 0.45
CA ALA A 66 0.72 10.53 -0.45
C ALA A 66 -0.26 11.72 -0.30
N ALA A 67 -1.56 11.45 -0.10
CA ALA A 67 -2.53 12.49 0.15
C ALA A 67 -2.24 13.24 1.46
N ARG A 68 -2.10 12.53 2.58
CA ARG A 68 -1.84 13.14 3.89
C ARG A 68 -0.56 13.99 3.88
N LEU A 69 0.56 13.41 3.47
CA LEU A 69 1.86 14.11 3.43
C LEU A 69 1.90 15.23 2.37
N GLY A 70 1.26 15.00 1.23
CA GLY A 70 1.13 16.03 0.19
C GLY A 70 0.32 17.23 0.66
N LEU A 71 -0.78 17.02 1.39
CA LEU A 71 -1.60 18.09 1.95
C LEU A 71 -0.88 18.87 3.05
N GLU A 72 -0.04 18.22 3.86
CA GLU A 72 0.84 18.91 4.81
C GLU A 72 1.78 19.89 4.10
N LEU A 73 2.34 19.48 2.94
CA LEU A 73 3.17 20.35 2.12
C LEU A 73 2.34 21.47 1.46
N VAL A 74 1.17 21.15 0.90
CA VAL A 74 0.28 22.17 0.32
C VAL A 74 -0.07 23.24 1.33
N SER A 75 -0.40 22.88 2.58
CA SER A 75 -0.75 23.81 3.64
C SER A 75 0.37 24.79 4.00
N GLN A 76 1.63 24.44 3.74
CA GLN A 76 2.79 25.31 4.00
C GLN A 76 2.98 26.39 2.93
N TYR A 77 2.57 26.13 1.69
CA TYR A 77 2.84 27.01 0.55
C TYR A 77 1.59 27.71 0.01
N TRP A 78 0.40 27.17 0.29
CA TRP A 78 -0.85 27.66 -0.26
C TRP A 78 -1.81 28.06 0.86
N PRO A 79 -2.13 29.36 1.03
CA PRO A 79 -3.03 29.83 2.09
C PRO A 79 -4.48 29.40 1.88
N HIS A 80 -4.82 28.99 0.66
CA HIS A 80 -6.13 28.47 0.27
C HIS A 80 -5.96 27.21 -0.55
N ALA A 81 -6.99 26.36 -0.61
CA ALA A 81 -6.98 25.16 -1.43
C ALA A 81 -6.65 25.50 -2.90
N PRO A 82 -5.64 24.86 -3.50
CA PRO A 82 -5.30 25.08 -4.90
C PRO A 82 -6.46 24.74 -5.83
N ARG A 83 -6.64 25.50 -6.91
CA ARG A 83 -7.77 25.38 -7.83
C ARG A 83 -7.57 24.38 -8.97
N GLN A 84 -6.41 23.74 -9.05
CA GLN A 84 -6.11 22.71 -10.04
C GLN A 84 -7.07 21.54 -9.91
N LYS A 85 -7.23 20.79 -10.99
CA LYS A 85 -7.95 19.51 -10.96
C LYS A 85 -7.09 18.45 -10.27
N TRP A 86 -7.65 17.86 -9.23
CA TRP A 86 -7.02 16.77 -8.49
C TRP A 86 -7.67 15.45 -8.85
N PHE A 87 -6.84 14.42 -8.94
CA PHE A 87 -7.28 13.07 -9.27
C PHE A 87 -6.68 12.08 -8.29
N SER A 88 -7.43 11.02 -7.99
CA SER A 88 -6.89 9.87 -7.28
C SER A 88 -7.31 8.57 -7.96
N VAL A 89 -6.60 7.49 -7.66
CA VAL A 89 -6.93 6.16 -8.20
C VAL A 89 -8.06 5.48 -7.44
N GLY A 90 -8.39 5.93 -6.22
CA GLY A 90 -9.42 5.30 -5.40
C GLY A 90 -10.13 6.24 -4.44
N ALA A 91 -11.37 5.88 -4.09
CA ALA A 91 -12.29 6.67 -3.28
C ALA A 91 -11.72 7.11 -1.92
N ALA A 92 -11.02 6.21 -1.22
CA ALA A 92 -10.47 6.52 0.12
C ALA A 92 -9.37 7.58 0.09
N THR A 93 -8.59 7.67 -0.99
CA THR A 93 -7.61 8.74 -1.20
C THR A 93 -8.31 10.03 -1.62
N ALA A 94 -9.32 9.94 -2.50
CA ALA A 94 -10.13 11.08 -2.92
C ALA A 94 -10.83 11.75 -1.73
N GLN A 95 -11.36 10.99 -0.79
CA GLN A 95 -12.03 11.53 0.39
C GLN A 95 -11.08 12.41 1.23
N ILE A 96 -9.84 11.98 1.45
CA ILE A 96 -8.84 12.79 2.18
C ILE A 96 -8.59 14.13 1.48
N LEU A 97 -8.53 14.14 0.15
CA LEU A 97 -8.32 15.35 -0.65
C LEU A 97 -9.57 16.27 -0.62
N ALA A 98 -10.75 15.68 -0.73
CA ALA A 98 -12.02 16.41 -0.70
C ALA A 98 -12.28 17.04 0.69
N ASP A 99 -11.95 16.35 1.78
CA ASP A 99 -12.07 16.86 3.15
C ASP A 99 -11.17 18.09 3.39
N TYR A 100 -10.08 18.21 2.65
CA TYR A 100 -9.22 19.40 2.64
C TYR A 100 -9.80 20.55 1.83
N GLY A 101 -10.82 20.31 1.02
CA GLY A 101 -11.47 21.31 0.16
C GLY A 101 -10.95 21.36 -1.28
N LEU A 102 -10.28 20.32 -1.77
CA LEU A 102 -9.82 20.21 -3.16
C LEU A 102 -10.94 19.70 -4.07
N ASP A 103 -10.94 20.18 -5.32
CA ASP A 103 -11.77 19.65 -6.40
C ASP A 103 -11.14 18.35 -6.95
N VAL A 104 -11.58 17.19 -6.43
CA VAL A 104 -11.00 15.90 -6.73
C VAL A 104 -11.97 14.97 -7.45
N SER A 105 -11.48 14.28 -8.48
CA SER A 105 -12.19 13.24 -9.21
C SER A 105 -11.45 11.89 -9.11
N TYR A 106 -12.20 10.79 -9.11
CA TYR A 106 -11.65 9.44 -9.06
C TYR A 106 -12.56 8.45 -9.82
N PRO A 107 -12.04 7.30 -10.30
CA PRO A 107 -12.83 6.31 -11.02
C PRO A 107 -13.96 5.75 -10.15
N GLN A 108 -15.16 5.69 -10.68
CA GLN A 108 -16.32 5.06 -10.01
C GLN A 108 -16.31 3.53 -10.16
N ARG A 109 -15.52 3.00 -11.09
CA ARG A 109 -15.30 1.57 -11.32
C ARG A 109 -13.81 1.33 -11.49
N GLY A 110 -13.26 0.39 -10.72
CA GLY A 110 -11.82 0.18 -10.60
C GLY A 110 -11.17 1.17 -9.63
N ASP A 111 -9.97 0.83 -9.20
CA ASP A 111 -9.16 1.56 -8.24
C ASP A 111 -7.67 1.54 -8.64
N ASP A 112 -7.43 1.54 -9.95
CA ASP A 112 -6.11 1.45 -10.57
C ASP A 112 -5.83 2.59 -11.56
N SER A 113 -4.62 2.61 -12.08
CA SER A 113 -4.16 3.62 -13.03
C SER A 113 -4.90 3.55 -14.35
N GLU A 114 -5.30 2.37 -14.79
CA GLU A 114 -6.05 2.14 -16.03
C GLU A 114 -7.45 2.76 -15.96
N ALA A 115 -8.13 2.58 -14.84
CA ALA A 115 -9.43 3.17 -14.57
C ALA A 115 -9.36 4.71 -14.56
N LEU A 116 -8.33 5.29 -13.92
CA LEU A 116 -8.09 6.73 -13.92
C LEU A 116 -7.87 7.27 -15.33
N LEU A 117 -7.01 6.63 -16.13
CA LEU A 117 -6.71 7.03 -17.50
C LEU A 117 -7.93 6.95 -18.43
N ALA A 118 -8.92 6.11 -18.10
CA ALA A 118 -10.14 5.96 -18.86
C ALA A 118 -11.19 7.05 -18.58
N MET A 119 -11.06 7.79 -17.47
CA MET A 119 -12.04 8.81 -17.07
C MET A 119 -12.16 9.95 -18.08
N PRO A 120 -13.38 10.36 -18.48
CA PRO A 120 -13.58 11.49 -19.36
C PRO A 120 -13.04 12.80 -18.79
N GLU A 121 -13.24 13.06 -17.50
CA GLU A 121 -12.77 14.24 -16.78
C GLU A 121 -11.24 14.33 -16.79
N PHE A 122 -10.55 13.19 -16.61
CA PHE A 122 -9.10 13.13 -16.68
C PHE A 122 -8.59 13.40 -18.09
N LYS A 123 -9.18 12.76 -19.10
CA LYS A 123 -8.84 12.99 -20.51
C LYS A 123 -9.04 14.46 -20.92
N SER A 124 -10.11 15.07 -20.42
CA SER A 124 -10.36 16.50 -20.65
C SER A 124 -9.29 17.39 -20.00
N ALA A 125 -8.88 17.08 -18.78
CA ALA A 125 -7.86 17.86 -18.05
C ALA A 125 -6.49 17.80 -18.73
N VAL A 126 -6.12 16.67 -19.34
CA VAL A 126 -4.84 16.44 -20.02
C VAL A 126 -4.91 16.56 -21.55
N GLY A 127 -6.05 17.00 -22.09
CA GLY A 127 -6.31 17.08 -23.54
C GLY A 127 -5.74 18.35 -24.20
N GLY A 128 -5.08 19.23 -23.46
CA GLY A 128 -4.45 20.44 -23.99
C GLY A 128 -3.14 20.17 -24.73
N ASP A 129 -2.59 21.22 -25.32
CA ASP A 129 -1.26 21.16 -25.94
C ASP A 129 -0.16 21.12 -24.83
N GLN A 130 0.71 20.11 -24.87
CA GLN A 130 1.78 19.86 -23.89
C GLN A 130 1.31 19.93 -22.42
N PRO A 131 0.37 19.10 -21.99
CA PRO A 131 -0.14 19.16 -20.63
C PRO A 131 0.96 18.83 -19.60
N SER A 132 0.96 19.54 -18.48
CA SER A 132 1.86 19.30 -17.34
C SER A 132 1.09 18.63 -16.22
N VAL A 133 1.57 17.50 -15.74
CA VAL A 133 0.95 16.70 -14.70
C VAL A 133 1.92 16.44 -13.56
N LEU A 134 1.46 16.64 -12.33
CA LEU A 134 2.20 16.29 -11.12
C LEU A 134 1.63 15.00 -10.53
N ILE A 135 2.49 14.03 -10.24
CA ILE A 135 2.11 12.78 -9.57
C ILE A 135 2.72 12.76 -8.17
N LEU A 136 1.85 12.81 -7.14
CA LEU A 136 2.22 12.62 -5.74
C LEU A 136 2.18 11.14 -5.40
N ARG A 137 3.32 10.60 -4.93
CA ARG A 137 3.49 9.16 -4.70
C ARG A 137 4.48 8.85 -3.58
N GLY A 138 4.59 7.59 -3.22
CA GLY A 138 5.74 7.06 -2.51
C GLY A 138 6.90 6.79 -3.46
N GLU A 139 8.10 6.71 -2.91
CA GLU A 139 9.32 6.35 -3.65
C GLU A 139 9.15 5.03 -4.39
N GLY A 140 9.52 4.99 -5.66
CA GLY A 140 9.32 3.85 -6.53
C GLY A 140 7.85 3.61 -6.92
N GLY A 141 7.55 2.43 -7.43
CA GLY A 141 6.20 2.03 -7.83
C GLY A 141 6.03 1.91 -9.35
N ARG A 142 4.76 1.73 -9.80
CA ARG A 142 4.47 1.52 -11.21
C ARG A 142 4.68 2.80 -12.03
N GLU A 143 5.32 2.65 -13.19
CA GLU A 143 5.53 3.75 -14.14
C GLU A 143 4.38 3.89 -15.15
N LEU A 144 3.45 2.94 -15.18
CA LEU A 144 2.37 2.86 -16.18
C LEU A 144 1.65 4.20 -16.40
N LEU A 145 1.31 4.90 -15.31
CA LEU A 145 0.58 6.17 -15.38
C LEU A 145 1.41 7.24 -16.08
N ALA A 146 2.68 7.39 -15.71
CA ALA A 146 3.58 8.35 -16.31
C ALA A 146 3.93 7.98 -17.75
N ASP A 147 4.15 6.70 -18.04
CA ASP A 147 4.45 6.24 -19.40
C ASP A 147 3.28 6.53 -20.36
N ARG A 148 2.06 6.29 -19.90
CA ARG A 148 0.85 6.63 -20.68
C ARG A 148 0.70 8.13 -20.88
N LEU A 149 0.94 8.95 -19.86
CA LEU A 149 0.89 10.40 -19.97
C LEU A 149 1.99 10.93 -20.92
N ARG A 150 3.20 10.44 -20.77
CA ARG A 150 4.32 10.81 -21.68
C ARG A 150 4.04 10.40 -23.12
N SER A 151 3.38 9.26 -23.35
CA SER A 151 3.01 8.80 -24.71
C SER A 151 2.01 9.70 -25.43
N ILE A 152 1.28 10.55 -24.71
CA ILE A 152 0.38 11.58 -25.26
C ILE A 152 1.01 12.98 -25.26
N GLY A 153 2.32 13.09 -25.00
CA GLY A 153 3.06 14.35 -25.01
C GLY A 153 3.03 15.13 -23.70
N ALA A 154 2.50 14.57 -22.62
CA ALA A 154 2.47 15.23 -21.32
C ALA A 154 3.87 15.32 -20.68
N GLN A 155 4.15 16.47 -20.05
CA GLN A 155 5.24 16.60 -19.10
C GLN A 155 4.79 16.03 -17.75
N VAL A 156 5.56 15.12 -17.18
CA VAL A 156 5.21 14.44 -15.93
C VAL A 156 6.31 14.65 -14.91
N ASP A 157 5.98 15.34 -13.83
CA ASP A 157 6.82 15.48 -12.65
C ASP A 157 6.34 14.54 -11.54
N TYR A 158 7.27 14.01 -10.77
CA TYR A 158 6.99 13.23 -9.57
C TYR A 158 7.30 14.02 -8.31
N LEU A 159 6.39 13.97 -7.36
CA LEU A 159 6.65 14.37 -5.99
C LEU A 159 6.56 13.12 -5.11
N GLU A 160 7.70 12.55 -4.79
CA GLU A 160 7.83 11.43 -3.87
C GLU A 160 7.89 11.97 -2.45
N VAL A 161 6.86 11.68 -1.65
CA VAL A 161 6.70 12.26 -0.30
C VAL A 161 6.97 11.26 0.82
N TYR A 162 7.07 9.96 0.51
CA TYR A 162 7.38 8.92 1.49
C TYR A 162 8.09 7.73 0.87
N ARG A 163 8.72 6.94 1.71
CA ARG A 163 9.17 5.59 1.38
C ARG A 163 8.55 4.54 2.29
N ARG A 164 8.48 3.33 1.79
CA ARG A 164 8.10 2.16 2.58
C ARG A 164 9.35 1.52 3.15
N VAL A 165 9.38 1.33 4.47
CA VAL A 165 10.53 0.77 5.17
C VAL A 165 10.10 -0.38 6.05
N LEU A 166 11.03 -1.30 6.33
CA LEU A 166 10.89 -2.25 7.42
C LEU A 166 11.12 -1.50 8.74
N PRO A 167 10.15 -1.50 9.67
CA PRO A 167 10.36 -0.91 10.99
C PRO A 167 11.51 -1.59 11.73
N SER A 168 12.22 -0.83 12.55
CA SER A 168 13.28 -1.39 13.39
C SER A 168 12.66 -2.10 14.61
N TYR A 169 13.02 -3.37 14.77
CA TYR A 169 12.63 -4.19 15.92
C TYR A 169 13.87 -4.77 16.60
N PRO A 170 13.81 -5.04 17.91
CA PRO A 170 14.85 -5.79 18.59
C PRO A 170 15.09 -7.17 17.94
N PRO A 171 16.31 -7.71 18.03
CA PRO A 171 16.60 -9.06 17.52
C PRO A 171 15.62 -10.11 18.07
N ALA A 172 15.30 -11.10 17.25
CA ALA A 172 14.39 -12.19 17.59
C ALA A 172 12.94 -11.77 17.95
N THR A 173 12.52 -10.53 17.70
CA THR A 173 11.14 -10.08 17.98
C THR A 173 10.12 -10.97 17.27
N LEU A 174 10.33 -11.30 15.99
CA LEU A 174 9.42 -12.11 15.19
C LEU A 174 9.29 -13.54 15.74
N SER A 175 10.41 -14.25 15.90
CA SER A 175 10.42 -15.64 16.39
C SER A 175 9.86 -15.75 17.81
N ARG A 176 10.27 -14.82 18.70
CA ARG A 176 9.75 -14.77 20.07
C ARG A 176 8.23 -14.53 20.11
N ARG A 177 7.72 -13.63 19.25
CA ARG A 177 6.27 -13.38 19.19
C ARG A 177 5.50 -14.62 18.72
N VAL A 178 6.00 -15.28 17.68
CA VAL A 178 5.41 -16.53 17.18
C VAL A 178 5.36 -17.59 18.29
N GLU A 179 6.44 -17.76 19.03
CA GLU A 179 6.55 -18.75 20.12
C GLU A 179 5.65 -18.40 21.31
N VAL A 180 5.81 -17.20 21.89
CA VAL A 180 5.09 -16.77 23.10
C VAL A 180 3.59 -16.74 22.88
N GLU A 181 3.14 -16.24 21.75
CA GLU A 181 1.72 -16.15 21.42
C GLU A 181 1.20 -17.42 20.73
N ARG A 182 2.03 -18.44 20.54
CA ARG A 182 1.69 -19.71 19.87
C ARG A 182 1.01 -19.46 18.53
N LEU A 183 1.63 -18.57 17.71
CA LEU A 183 1.09 -18.28 16.39
C LEU A 183 1.39 -19.45 15.45
N ASN A 184 0.39 -19.86 14.68
CA ASN A 184 0.48 -21.04 13.82
C ASN A 184 0.35 -20.74 12.33
N ALA A 185 0.30 -19.45 11.96
CA ALA A 185 0.37 -19.02 10.57
C ALA A 185 0.83 -17.56 10.43
N LEU A 186 1.39 -17.25 9.27
CA LEU A 186 1.87 -15.94 8.88
C LEU A 186 0.99 -15.39 7.75
N VAL A 187 0.73 -14.08 7.76
CA VAL A 187 -0.08 -13.42 6.74
C VAL A 187 0.69 -12.22 6.18
N VAL A 188 0.94 -12.23 4.88
CA VAL A 188 1.52 -11.09 4.14
C VAL A 188 0.55 -10.57 3.10
N SER A 189 0.58 -9.27 2.81
CA SER A 189 -0.33 -8.61 1.87
C SER A 189 0.34 -8.12 0.59
N SER A 190 1.65 -8.32 0.45
CA SER A 190 2.41 -7.89 -0.72
C SER A 190 3.74 -8.62 -0.84
N GLY A 191 4.36 -8.55 -2.03
CA GLY A 191 5.72 -9.08 -2.23
C GLY A 191 6.75 -8.38 -1.34
N GLN A 192 6.68 -7.06 -1.21
CA GLN A 192 7.56 -6.30 -0.33
C GLN A 192 7.36 -6.70 1.15
N GLY A 193 6.11 -6.91 1.58
CA GLY A 193 5.81 -7.42 2.92
C GLY A 193 6.42 -8.80 3.16
N PHE A 194 6.43 -9.66 2.14
CA PHE A 194 7.10 -10.96 2.23
C PHE A 194 8.63 -10.83 2.32
N GLU A 195 9.23 -9.97 1.52
CA GLU A 195 10.68 -9.72 1.58
C GLU A 195 11.11 -9.19 2.96
N HIS A 196 10.34 -8.27 3.54
CA HIS A 196 10.57 -7.77 4.89
C HIS A 196 10.39 -8.86 5.96
N LEU A 197 9.39 -9.74 5.80
CA LEU A 197 9.20 -10.90 6.70
C LEU A 197 10.44 -11.80 6.68
N ARG A 198 10.93 -12.13 5.51
CA ARG A 198 12.12 -12.96 5.32
C ARG A 198 13.39 -12.29 5.87
N GLN A 199 13.56 -10.99 5.60
CA GLN A 199 14.67 -10.21 6.13
C GLN A 199 14.66 -10.20 7.66
N MET A 200 13.50 -9.97 8.28
CA MET A 200 13.36 -9.95 9.73
C MET A 200 13.51 -11.34 10.36
N ALA A 201 13.09 -12.38 9.68
CA ALA A 201 13.25 -13.76 10.12
C ALA A 201 14.73 -14.18 10.20
N GLY A 202 15.55 -13.71 9.24
CA GLY A 202 16.99 -14.02 9.21
C GLY A 202 17.26 -15.52 9.39
N ASP A 203 18.10 -15.87 10.36
CA ASP A 203 18.46 -17.26 10.67
C ASP A 203 17.27 -18.10 11.20
N SER A 204 16.18 -17.47 11.62
CA SER A 204 14.95 -18.17 12.04
C SER A 204 14.05 -18.56 10.85
N TRP A 205 14.39 -18.15 9.64
CA TRP A 205 13.56 -18.44 8.46
C TRP A 205 13.31 -19.93 8.21
N PRO A 206 14.27 -20.85 8.36
CA PRO A 206 13.99 -22.28 8.17
C PRO A 206 12.88 -22.82 9.07
N MET A 207 12.75 -22.30 10.29
CA MET A 207 11.67 -22.65 11.23
C MET A 207 10.37 -21.94 10.87
N LEU A 208 10.40 -20.62 10.64
CA LEU A 208 9.21 -19.82 10.35
C LEU A 208 8.61 -20.14 8.98
N GLY A 209 9.43 -20.50 7.99
CA GLY A 209 9.00 -20.93 6.67
C GLY A 209 8.28 -22.29 6.63
N CYS A 210 8.31 -23.04 7.73
CA CYS A 210 7.50 -24.25 7.91
C CYS A 210 6.06 -23.95 8.34
N LEU A 211 5.77 -22.73 8.81
CA LEU A 211 4.40 -22.33 9.14
C LEU A 211 3.58 -22.05 7.87
N PRO A 212 2.27 -22.30 7.89
CA PRO A 212 1.38 -21.84 6.85
C PRO A 212 1.54 -20.34 6.59
N LEU A 213 1.76 -19.98 5.34
CA LEU A 213 1.94 -18.61 4.89
C LEU A 213 0.83 -18.23 3.90
N PHE A 214 -0.04 -17.34 4.34
CA PHE A 214 -1.11 -16.79 3.52
C PHE A 214 -0.62 -15.58 2.74
N VAL A 215 -0.76 -15.63 1.42
CA VAL A 215 -0.27 -14.61 0.48
C VAL A 215 -1.37 -14.12 -0.45
N PRO A 216 -1.28 -12.89 -1.01
CA PRO A 216 -2.39 -12.27 -1.72
C PRO A 216 -2.51 -12.68 -3.19
N SER A 217 -1.51 -13.35 -3.77
CA SER A 217 -1.49 -13.60 -5.22
C SER A 217 -0.53 -14.72 -5.62
N PRO A 218 -0.74 -15.32 -6.82
CA PRO A 218 0.18 -16.33 -7.37
C PRO A 218 1.63 -15.87 -7.45
N ARG A 219 1.87 -14.60 -7.78
CA ARG A 219 3.22 -14.02 -7.86
C ARG A 219 3.92 -14.03 -6.51
N VAL A 220 3.22 -13.67 -5.43
CA VAL A 220 3.80 -13.68 -4.08
C VAL A 220 3.94 -15.12 -3.58
N ALA A 221 3.03 -16.02 -3.97
CA ALA A 221 3.15 -17.44 -3.64
C ALA A 221 4.41 -18.07 -4.25
N GLU A 222 4.71 -17.75 -5.51
CA GLU A 222 5.92 -18.23 -6.18
C GLU A 222 7.18 -17.66 -5.52
N LEU A 223 7.19 -16.37 -5.20
CA LEU A 223 8.27 -15.73 -4.47
C LEU A 223 8.54 -16.42 -3.12
N ALA A 224 7.47 -16.76 -2.39
CA ALA A 224 7.57 -17.42 -1.09
C ALA A 224 8.11 -18.86 -1.20
N ARG A 225 7.63 -19.64 -2.18
CA ARG A 225 8.11 -21.01 -2.43
C ARG A 225 9.58 -21.00 -2.84
N SER A 226 9.97 -20.11 -3.74
CA SER A 226 11.36 -19.95 -4.17
C SER A 226 12.29 -19.56 -3.01
N ALA A 227 11.76 -18.92 -1.98
CA ALA A 227 12.49 -18.59 -0.77
C ALA A 227 12.46 -19.69 0.32
N GLY A 228 11.85 -20.85 0.04
CA GLY A 228 11.85 -22.03 0.92
C GLY A 228 10.64 -22.12 1.87
N ALA A 229 9.59 -21.31 1.68
CA ALA A 229 8.34 -21.49 2.42
C ALA A 229 7.64 -22.80 2.00
N GLN A 230 7.27 -23.63 2.98
CA GLN A 230 6.78 -25.00 2.73
C GLN A 230 5.27 -25.08 2.50
N HIS A 231 4.50 -24.27 3.22
CA HIS A 231 3.04 -24.31 3.20
C HIS A 231 2.48 -22.93 2.78
N VAL A 232 2.44 -22.69 1.46
CA VAL A 232 2.01 -21.39 0.90
C VAL A 232 0.58 -21.48 0.38
N VAL A 233 -0.31 -20.66 0.92
CA VAL A 233 -1.71 -20.54 0.53
C VAL A 233 -1.94 -19.22 -0.19
N ASP A 234 -2.33 -19.27 -1.46
CA ASP A 234 -2.75 -18.09 -2.22
C ASP A 234 -4.22 -17.78 -1.92
N CYS A 235 -4.46 -16.65 -1.25
CA CYS A 235 -5.79 -16.17 -0.89
C CYS A 235 -6.55 -15.56 -2.08
N ARG A 236 -5.92 -15.38 -3.25
CA ARG A 236 -6.49 -14.71 -4.43
C ARG A 236 -6.99 -13.30 -4.14
N GLY A 237 -6.33 -12.61 -3.23
CA GLY A 237 -6.62 -11.24 -2.82
C GLY A 237 -6.02 -10.89 -1.47
N ALA A 238 -5.93 -9.58 -1.20
CA ALA A 238 -5.43 -9.07 0.07
C ALA A 238 -6.54 -8.66 1.05
N SER A 239 -7.81 -8.85 0.72
CA SER A 239 -8.95 -8.49 1.57
C SER A 239 -9.13 -9.46 2.75
N ALA A 240 -9.82 -9.02 3.80
CA ALA A 240 -10.24 -9.88 4.90
C ALA A 240 -11.13 -11.04 4.41
N THR A 241 -12.04 -10.76 3.47
CA THR A 241 -12.92 -11.77 2.87
C THR A 241 -12.11 -12.88 2.18
N ALA A 242 -11.07 -12.52 1.41
CA ALA A 242 -10.20 -13.49 0.75
C ALA A 242 -9.44 -14.36 1.77
N LEU A 243 -8.87 -13.74 2.80
CA LEU A 243 -8.18 -14.45 3.87
C LEU A 243 -9.12 -15.39 4.63
N LEU A 244 -10.30 -14.92 5.02
CA LEU A 244 -11.29 -15.75 5.74
C LEU A 244 -11.77 -16.94 4.89
N ALA A 245 -11.93 -16.75 3.58
CA ALA A 245 -12.25 -17.86 2.67
C ALA A 245 -11.11 -18.90 2.66
N ALA A 246 -9.88 -18.48 2.50
CA ALA A 246 -8.72 -19.37 2.50
C ALA A 246 -8.56 -20.12 3.85
N LEU A 247 -8.80 -19.46 4.98
CA LEU A 247 -8.74 -20.09 6.31
C LEU A 247 -9.81 -21.17 6.51
N ARG A 248 -10.97 -21.03 5.87
CA ARG A 248 -12.04 -22.05 5.93
C ARG A 248 -11.72 -23.29 5.08
N GLU A 249 -10.99 -23.10 4.00
CA GLU A 249 -10.59 -24.20 3.10
C GLU A 249 -9.42 -25.04 3.64
N HIS A 250 -8.71 -24.54 4.64
CA HIS A 250 -7.52 -25.19 5.20
C HIS A 250 -7.69 -25.45 6.71
N PRO A 251 -7.35 -26.63 7.20
CA PRO A 251 -7.36 -26.89 8.64
C PRO A 251 -6.18 -26.19 9.33
N ALA A 252 -6.42 -25.65 10.53
CA ALA A 252 -5.34 -25.12 11.35
C ALA A 252 -4.40 -26.25 11.79
N PRO A 253 -3.06 -26.05 11.71
CA PRO A 253 -2.11 -27.07 12.15
C PRO A 253 -2.24 -27.33 13.65
N ALA A 254 -2.04 -28.57 14.06
CA ALA A 254 -1.89 -28.93 15.46
C ALA A 254 -0.57 -28.33 15.99
N PHE A 255 -0.59 -27.85 17.24
CA PHE A 255 0.62 -27.50 17.97
C PHE A 255 1.28 -28.75 18.53
#